data_00507223ac31e23d7034e75695b2cbfd
#
_entry.id   00507223ac31e23d7034e75695b2cbfd
#
_cell.length_a   1.000
_cell.length_b   1.000
_cell.length_c   1.000
_cell.angle_alpha   90.00
_cell.angle_beta   90.00
_cell.angle_gamma   90.00
#
_symmetry.space_group_name_H-M   'P 1'
#
loop_
_entity.id
_entity.type
_entity.pdbx_description
1 polymer ?
#
loop_
_entity_poly.entity_id
_entity_poly.type
_entity_poly.pdbx_seq_one_letter_code
_entity_poly.pdbx_strand_id
1 'polypeptide(L)'
;MNINKFTQKSIQAVNDLEKIAYEYGNQEIEEEHLLYCLLNQEDSLILKLIEKMEINKDEFQRSLIDALNKRPKVSGGQVYIGKDLNRVLVSAEDEAKAMGDEYVSVEHLFLSLLRYPNAGIHDLFKNYGITRDRFLQALSTVRGNQRVTSDNPEVTYDTLNKYGEDL
;
A
#
# COMPACT_ATOMS: atom_id res chain seq x y z
N MET A 1 16.01 0.66 4.85
CA MET A 1 15.20 0.87 3.63
C MET A 1 16.04 1.59 2.56
N ASN A 2 16.12 0.99 1.38
CA ASN A 2 16.87 1.60 0.28
C ASN A 2 15.90 2.26 -0.71
N ILE A 3 15.67 3.55 -0.55
CA ILE A 3 14.68 4.29 -1.34
C ILE A 3 15.04 4.33 -2.84
N ASN A 4 16.33 4.14 -3.19
CA ASN A 4 16.74 4.09 -4.59
C ASN A 4 16.20 2.87 -5.32
N LYS A 5 15.73 1.88 -4.59
CA LYS A 5 15.10 0.69 -5.15
C LYS A 5 13.57 0.79 -5.21
N PHE A 6 13.01 1.93 -4.81
CA PHE A 6 11.56 2.14 -4.82
C PHE A 6 11.11 2.77 -6.13
N THR A 7 9.94 2.37 -6.61
CA THR A 7 9.31 3.03 -7.76
C THR A 7 8.89 4.45 -7.38
N GLN A 8 8.62 5.29 -8.38
CA GLN A 8 8.16 6.67 -8.14
C GLN A 8 6.87 6.70 -7.31
N LYS A 9 5.93 5.81 -7.60
CA LYS A 9 4.68 5.72 -6.83
C LYS A 9 4.91 5.30 -5.38
N SER A 10 5.84 4.38 -5.14
CA SER A 10 6.20 3.97 -3.79
C SER A 10 6.87 5.09 -3.02
N ILE A 11 7.79 5.82 -3.67
CA ILE A 11 8.44 6.98 -3.07
C ILE A 11 7.40 8.05 -2.71
N GLN A 12 6.45 8.31 -3.59
CA GLN A 12 5.38 9.26 -3.33
C GLN A 12 4.56 8.87 -2.10
N ALA A 13 4.20 7.59 -1.97
CA ALA A 13 3.46 7.11 -0.82
C ALA A 13 4.25 7.34 0.48
N VAL A 14 5.54 7.01 0.48
CA VAL A 14 6.40 7.18 1.65
C VAL A 14 6.55 8.68 1.99
N ASN A 15 6.73 9.52 0.98
CA ASN A 15 6.88 10.96 1.21
C ASN A 15 5.60 11.61 1.78
N ASP A 16 4.43 11.05 1.50
CA ASP A 16 3.17 11.58 2.00
C ASP A 16 2.84 11.14 3.43
N LEU A 17 3.58 10.18 3.99
CA LEU A 17 3.30 9.62 5.32
C LEU A 17 3.31 10.69 6.41
N GLU A 18 4.32 11.55 6.42
CA GLU A 18 4.46 12.59 7.45
C GLU A 18 3.28 13.54 7.42
N LYS A 19 2.89 13.96 6.22
CA LYS A 19 1.75 14.86 6.02
C LYS A 19 0.47 14.25 6.57
N ILE A 20 0.21 12.98 6.26
CA ILE A 20 -1.01 12.30 6.70
C ILE A 20 -1.02 12.12 8.21
N ALA A 21 0.09 11.72 8.80
CA ALA A 21 0.19 11.62 10.26
C ALA A 21 -0.10 12.96 10.94
N TYR A 22 0.44 14.03 10.36
CA TYR A 22 0.22 15.37 10.87
C TYR A 22 -1.26 15.78 10.78
N GLU A 23 -1.90 15.50 9.65
CA GLU A 23 -3.33 15.82 9.45
C GLU A 23 -4.23 15.10 10.44
N TYR A 24 -3.88 13.87 10.82
CA TYR A 24 -4.66 13.09 11.78
C TYR A 24 -4.22 13.32 13.22
N GLY A 25 -3.24 14.21 13.44
CA GLY A 25 -2.77 14.52 14.79
C GLY A 25 -2.00 13.39 15.45
N ASN A 26 -1.40 12.50 14.67
CA ASN A 26 -0.65 11.36 15.17
C ASN A 26 0.85 11.67 15.14
N GLN A 27 1.54 11.40 16.24
CA GLN A 27 2.99 11.54 16.31
C GLN A 27 3.69 10.33 15.71
N GLU A 28 3.15 9.13 15.96
CA GLU A 28 3.68 7.89 15.44
C GLU A 28 3.07 7.59 14.07
N ILE A 29 3.93 7.49 13.05
CA ILE A 29 3.50 7.12 11.71
C ILE A 29 3.45 5.59 11.65
N GLU A 30 2.27 5.05 11.36
CA GLU A 30 2.04 3.62 11.41
C GLU A 30 1.48 3.05 10.10
N GLU A 31 1.16 1.76 10.11
CA GLU A 31 0.73 1.02 8.92
C GLU A 31 -0.56 1.60 8.35
N GLU A 32 -1.46 2.11 9.19
CA GLU A 32 -2.71 2.72 8.73
C GLU A 32 -2.44 3.95 7.87
N HIS A 33 -1.41 4.73 8.21
CA HIS A 33 -1.02 5.89 7.40
C HIS A 33 -0.49 5.45 6.04
N LEU A 34 0.31 4.38 5.99
CA LEU A 34 0.82 3.84 4.72
C LEU A 34 -0.34 3.37 3.84
N LEU A 35 -1.27 2.60 4.41
CA LEU A 35 -2.41 2.12 3.64
C LEU A 35 -3.24 3.29 3.11
N TYR A 36 -3.45 4.33 3.92
CA TYR A 36 -4.15 5.54 3.49
C TYR A 36 -3.45 6.18 2.30
N CYS A 37 -2.13 6.33 2.36
CA CYS A 37 -1.36 6.91 1.26
C CYS A 37 -1.46 6.07 -0.01
N LEU A 38 -1.40 4.75 0.11
CA LEU A 38 -1.51 3.86 -1.05
C LEU A 38 -2.88 3.94 -1.72
N LEU A 39 -3.95 4.10 -0.93
CA LEU A 39 -5.32 4.16 -1.47
C LEU A 39 -5.64 5.51 -2.12
N ASN A 40 -4.99 6.58 -1.68
CA ASN A 40 -5.36 7.93 -2.07
C ASN A 40 -4.39 8.59 -3.05
N GLN A 41 -3.60 7.79 -3.75
CA GLN A 41 -2.77 8.29 -4.84
C GLN A 41 -3.63 8.52 -6.08
N GLU A 42 -3.19 9.43 -6.95
CA GLU A 42 -3.78 9.57 -8.26
C GLU A 42 -3.60 8.25 -9.02
N ASP A 43 -4.68 7.73 -9.57
CA ASP A 43 -4.69 6.42 -10.27
C ASP A 43 -4.12 5.29 -9.39
N SER A 44 -4.60 5.20 -8.16
CA SER A 44 -4.10 4.21 -7.21
C SER A 44 -4.30 2.77 -7.71
N LEU A 45 -3.21 2.07 -7.91
CA LEU A 45 -3.25 0.65 -8.23
C LEU A 45 -3.89 -0.15 -7.09
N ILE A 46 -3.56 0.18 -5.85
CA ILE A 46 -4.09 -0.56 -4.69
C ILE A 46 -5.61 -0.42 -4.62
N LEU A 47 -6.13 0.79 -4.86
CA LEU A 47 -7.58 1.00 -4.87
C LEU A 47 -8.26 0.16 -5.96
N LYS A 48 -7.66 0.09 -7.15
CA LYS A 48 -8.16 -0.75 -8.24
C LYS A 48 -8.17 -2.22 -7.85
N LEU A 49 -7.14 -2.68 -7.14
CA LEU A 49 -7.08 -4.08 -6.70
C LEU A 49 -8.12 -4.37 -5.63
N ILE A 50 -8.40 -3.43 -4.73
CA ILE A 50 -9.48 -3.55 -3.76
C ILE A 50 -10.82 -3.75 -4.49
N GLU A 51 -11.08 -2.96 -5.53
CA GLU A 51 -12.29 -3.10 -6.35
C GLU A 51 -12.33 -4.47 -7.06
N LYS A 52 -11.19 -4.93 -7.58
CA LYS A 52 -11.12 -6.24 -8.25
C LYS A 52 -11.37 -7.40 -7.29
N MET A 53 -11.12 -7.22 -6.02
CA MET A 53 -11.47 -8.19 -4.98
C MET A 53 -12.94 -8.09 -4.56
N GLU A 54 -13.73 -7.29 -5.27
CA GLU A 54 -15.16 -7.11 -5.03
C GLU A 54 -15.46 -6.48 -3.66
N ILE A 55 -14.56 -5.62 -3.19
CA ILE A 55 -14.72 -4.89 -1.94
C ILE A 55 -15.19 -3.48 -2.27
N ASN A 56 -16.21 -3.00 -1.54
CA ASN A 56 -16.68 -1.63 -1.68
C ASN A 56 -15.59 -0.68 -1.20
N LYS A 57 -15.00 0.07 -2.13
CA LYS A 57 -13.85 0.93 -1.84
C LYS A 57 -14.18 2.05 -0.86
N ASP A 58 -15.39 2.62 -0.95
CA ASP A 58 -15.80 3.72 -0.08
C ASP A 58 -15.97 3.23 1.36
N GLU A 59 -16.56 2.06 1.53
CA GLU A 59 -16.73 1.44 2.84
C GLU A 59 -15.37 1.08 3.44
N PHE A 60 -14.47 0.53 2.65
CA PHE A 60 -13.13 0.18 3.08
C PHE A 60 -12.36 1.43 3.54
N GLN A 61 -12.44 2.51 2.75
CA GLN A 61 -11.83 3.79 3.09
C GLN A 61 -12.37 4.33 4.42
N ARG A 62 -13.69 4.27 4.63
CA ARG A 62 -14.29 4.74 5.88
C ARG A 62 -13.79 3.93 7.07
N SER A 63 -13.69 2.61 6.92
CA SER A 63 -13.17 1.76 7.99
C SER A 63 -11.71 2.09 8.32
N LEU A 64 -10.92 2.38 7.30
CA LEU A 64 -9.54 2.80 7.50
C LEU A 64 -9.46 4.15 8.22
N ILE A 65 -10.27 5.10 7.81
CA ILE A 65 -10.31 6.42 8.45
C ILE A 65 -10.72 6.29 9.92
N ASP A 66 -11.69 5.42 10.22
CA ASP A 66 -12.08 5.14 11.60
C ASP A 66 -10.89 4.58 12.40
N ALA A 67 -10.11 3.70 11.80
CA ALA A 67 -8.90 3.16 12.45
C ALA A 67 -7.88 4.26 12.73
N LEU A 68 -7.68 5.17 11.77
CA LEU A 68 -6.79 6.32 11.95
C LEU A 68 -7.26 7.22 13.09
N ASN A 69 -8.56 7.48 13.16
CA ASN A 69 -9.14 8.34 14.20
C ASN A 69 -9.06 7.73 15.60
N LYS A 70 -8.88 6.43 15.71
CA LYS A 70 -8.71 5.75 16.99
C LYS A 70 -7.27 5.81 17.52
N ARG A 71 -6.33 6.18 16.68
CA ARG A 71 -4.92 6.26 17.12
C ARG A 71 -4.74 7.46 18.06
N PRO A 72 -3.79 7.35 19.04
CA PRO A 72 -3.55 8.44 19.97
C PRO A 72 -3.18 9.74 19.26
N LYS A 73 -3.82 10.83 19.66
CA LYS A 73 -3.54 12.15 19.14
C LYS A 73 -2.63 12.89 20.11
N VAL A 74 -1.54 13.44 19.57
CA VAL A 74 -0.53 14.15 20.35
C VAL A 74 -0.33 15.52 19.74
N SER A 75 -0.37 16.57 20.58
CA SER A 75 -0.09 17.93 20.10
C SER A 75 1.38 18.26 20.33
N GLY A 76 2.03 18.79 19.29
CA GLY A 76 3.45 19.13 19.35
C GLY A 76 4.35 17.91 19.15
N GLY A 77 5.66 18.16 19.11
CA GLY A 77 6.66 17.13 18.91
C GLY A 77 6.83 16.75 17.43
N GLN A 78 7.87 15.99 17.17
CA GLN A 78 8.17 15.51 15.82
C GLN A 78 7.48 14.16 15.57
N VAL A 79 6.97 13.99 14.35
CA VAL A 79 6.47 12.70 13.93
C VAL A 79 7.65 11.75 13.66
N TYR A 80 7.41 10.47 13.86
CA TYR A 80 8.44 9.45 13.61
C TYR A 80 7.78 8.18 13.10
N ILE A 81 8.55 7.38 12.37
CA ILE A 81 8.07 6.10 11.86
C ILE A 81 8.05 5.09 13.01
N GLY A 82 6.87 4.51 13.24
CA GLY A 82 6.68 3.49 14.27
C GLY A 82 7.38 2.19 13.91
N LYS A 83 7.56 1.35 14.92
CA LYS A 83 8.28 0.08 14.80
C LYS A 83 7.64 -0.85 13.77
N ASP A 84 6.32 -0.99 13.81
CA ASP A 84 5.61 -1.90 12.90
C ASP A 84 5.69 -1.43 11.46
N LEU A 85 5.51 -0.13 11.23
CA LEU A 85 5.64 0.42 9.88
C LEU A 85 7.07 0.29 9.36
N ASN A 86 8.06 0.55 10.20
CA ASN A 86 9.46 0.38 9.78
C ASN A 86 9.72 -1.04 9.30
N ARG A 87 9.20 -2.03 10.02
CA ARG A 87 9.32 -3.43 9.61
C ARG A 87 8.69 -3.69 8.25
N VAL A 88 7.51 -3.13 8.00
CA VAL A 88 6.82 -3.26 6.71
C VAL A 88 7.65 -2.66 5.57
N LEU A 89 8.19 -1.45 5.79
CA LEU A 89 8.98 -0.76 4.76
C LEU A 89 10.27 -1.53 4.43
N VAL A 90 10.96 -2.02 5.44
CA VAL A 90 12.19 -2.80 5.23
C VAL A 90 11.89 -4.13 4.55
N SER A 91 10.82 -4.80 4.96
CA SER A 91 10.47 -6.13 4.44
C SER A 91 9.88 -6.10 3.03
N ALA A 92 9.48 -4.94 2.55
CA ALA A 92 8.93 -4.80 1.19
C ALA A 92 9.96 -5.20 0.11
N GLU A 93 11.25 -5.02 0.38
CA GLU A 93 12.30 -5.47 -0.54
C GLU A 93 12.29 -6.98 -0.71
N ASP A 94 11.99 -7.72 0.35
CA ASP A 94 11.90 -9.18 0.28
C ASP A 94 10.72 -9.61 -0.60
N GLU A 95 9.61 -8.88 -0.53
CA GLU A 95 8.46 -9.14 -1.39
C GLU A 95 8.80 -8.92 -2.86
N ALA A 96 9.54 -7.87 -3.18
CA ALA A 96 9.98 -7.61 -4.55
C ALA A 96 10.87 -8.73 -5.04
N LYS A 97 11.86 -9.14 -4.24
CA LYS A 97 12.78 -10.22 -4.60
C LYS A 97 12.05 -11.54 -4.84
N ALA A 98 11.08 -11.85 -3.99
CA ALA A 98 10.28 -13.09 -4.11
C ALA A 98 9.52 -13.14 -5.42
N MET A 99 9.15 -11.99 -5.98
CA MET A 99 8.45 -11.89 -7.26
C MET A 99 9.40 -11.73 -8.46
N GLY A 100 10.71 -11.69 -8.22
CA GLY A 100 11.68 -11.47 -9.28
C GLY A 100 11.71 -10.04 -9.79
N ASP A 101 11.31 -9.08 -8.96
CA ASP A 101 11.23 -7.68 -9.33
C ASP A 101 12.47 -6.91 -8.86
N GLU A 102 12.90 -5.95 -9.67
CA GLU A 102 14.09 -5.15 -9.36
C GLU A 102 13.79 -3.96 -8.45
N TYR A 103 12.56 -3.47 -8.47
CA TYR A 103 12.13 -2.30 -7.69
C TYR A 103 10.98 -2.66 -6.76
N VAL A 104 10.90 -1.95 -5.65
CA VAL A 104 9.78 -2.06 -4.72
C VAL A 104 8.66 -1.15 -5.21
N SER A 105 7.59 -1.75 -5.69
CA SER A 105 6.40 -1.04 -6.14
C SER A 105 5.32 -1.05 -5.07
N VAL A 106 4.22 -0.35 -5.31
CA VAL A 106 3.14 -0.23 -4.32
C VAL A 106 2.54 -1.58 -3.92
N GLU A 107 2.49 -2.54 -4.86
CA GLU A 107 1.98 -3.88 -4.54
C GLU A 107 2.87 -4.62 -3.56
N HIS A 108 4.18 -4.38 -3.59
CA HIS A 108 5.11 -4.98 -2.62
C HIS A 108 4.90 -4.38 -1.23
N LEU A 109 4.63 -3.08 -1.16
CA LEU A 109 4.29 -2.44 0.11
C LEU A 109 3.02 -3.04 0.70
N PHE A 110 2.00 -3.28 -0.14
CA PHE A 110 0.76 -3.89 0.31
C PHE A 110 0.97 -5.35 0.74
N LEU A 111 1.76 -6.12 -0.01
CA LEU A 111 2.10 -7.50 0.37
C LEU A 111 2.84 -7.54 1.71
N SER A 112 3.70 -6.56 1.96
CA SER A 112 4.40 -6.45 3.24
C SER A 112 3.43 -6.14 4.39
N LEU A 113 2.41 -5.30 4.15
CA LEU A 113 1.34 -5.06 5.12
C LEU A 113 0.57 -6.35 5.42
N LEU A 114 0.32 -7.17 4.41
CA LEU A 114 -0.35 -8.46 4.60
C LEU A 114 0.49 -9.44 5.41
N ARG A 115 1.80 -9.37 5.26
CA ARG A 115 2.72 -10.27 5.97
C ARG A 115 2.90 -9.88 7.43
N TYR A 116 2.99 -8.58 7.71
CA TYR A 116 3.29 -8.04 9.04
C TYR A 116 2.25 -7.00 9.48
N PRO A 117 0.97 -7.36 9.51
CA PRO A 117 -0.04 -6.38 9.90
C PRO A 117 0.02 -6.09 11.40
N ASN A 118 -0.10 -4.82 11.77
CA ASN A 118 -0.36 -4.48 13.17
C ASN A 118 -1.81 -4.86 13.50
N ALA A 119 -2.22 -4.67 14.77
CA ALA A 119 -3.56 -5.10 15.20
C ALA A 119 -4.68 -4.44 14.38
N GLY A 120 -4.58 -3.14 14.13
CA GLY A 120 -5.60 -2.41 13.37
C GLY A 120 -5.71 -2.87 11.92
N ILE A 121 -4.57 -3.06 11.27
CA ILE A 121 -4.53 -3.53 9.87
C ILE A 121 -4.99 -4.98 9.78
N HIS A 122 -4.58 -5.81 10.74
CA HIS A 122 -5.02 -7.20 10.79
C HIS A 122 -6.55 -7.30 10.85
N ASP A 123 -7.17 -6.53 11.73
CA ASP A 123 -8.63 -6.52 11.88
C ASP A 123 -9.31 -5.99 10.62
N LEU A 124 -8.76 -4.95 10.01
CA LEU A 124 -9.30 -4.38 8.79
C LEU A 124 -9.28 -5.41 7.65
N PHE A 125 -8.15 -6.05 7.43
CA PHE A 125 -8.03 -7.07 6.37
C PHE A 125 -8.95 -8.26 6.64
N LYS A 126 -9.02 -8.70 7.88
CA LYS A 126 -9.91 -9.82 8.26
C LYS A 126 -11.38 -9.48 8.00
N ASN A 127 -11.80 -8.28 8.37
CA ASN A 127 -13.20 -7.86 8.22
C ASN A 127 -13.65 -7.80 6.76
N TYR A 128 -12.72 -7.54 5.84
CA TYR A 128 -13.01 -7.46 4.41
C TYR A 128 -12.56 -8.70 3.64
N GLY A 129 -12.06 -9.70 4.34
CA GLY A 129 -11.63 -10.95 3.70
C GLY A 129 -10.44 -10.78 2.78
N ILE A 130 -9.57 -9.82 3.06
CA ILE A 130 -8.38 -9.59 2.24
C ILE A 130 -7.30 -10.56 2.69
N THR A 131 -6.89 -11.44 1.77
CA THR A 131 -5.82 -12.41 2.00
C THR A 131 -4.73 -12.20 0.95
N ARG A 132 -3.56 -12.76 1.20
CA ARG A 132 -2.47 -12.74 0.24
C ARG A 132 -2.89 -13.37 -1.09
N ASP A 133 -3.57 -14.50 -1.04
CA ASP A 133 -4.00 -15.20 -2.25
C ASP A 133 -5.00 -14.38 -3.07
N ARG A 134 -5.98 -13.78 -2.42
CA ARG A 134 -6.95 -12.93 -3.11
C ARG A 134 -6.27 -11.73 -3.75
N PHE A 135 -5.35 -11.11 -3.02
CA PHE A 135 -4.62 -9.96 -3.54
C PHE A 135 -3.76 -10.36 -4.75
N LEU A 136 -3.03 -11.47 -4.65
CA LEU A 136 -2.19 -11.94 -5.75
C LEU A 136 -3.01 -12.31 -6.99
N GLN A 137 -4.19 -12.88 -6.81
CA GLN A 137 -5.10 -13.16 -7.94
C GLN A 137 -5.53 -11.87 -8.62
N ALA A 138 -5.93 -10.85 -7.85
CA ALA A 138 -6.30 -9.56 -8.42
C ALA A 138 -5.12 -8.91 -9.12
N LEU A 139 -3.94 -8.96 -8.51
CA LEU A 139 -2.72 -8.38 -9.07
C LEU A 139 -2.36 -9.04 -10.41
N SER A 140 -2.52 -10.35 -10.52
CA SER A 140 -2.20 -11.07 -11.75
C SER A 140 -3.05 -10.62 -12.93
N THR A 141 -4.28 -10.18 -12.69
CA THR A 141 -5.16 -9.68 -13.76
C THR A 141 -4.69 -8.35 -14.34
N VAL A 142 -3.89 -7.60 -13.59
CA VAL A 142 -3.37 -6.29 -14.01
C VAL A 142 -1.98 -6.41 -14.58
N ARG A 143 -1.13 -7.14 -13.90
CA ARG A 143 0.30 -7.17 -14.18
C ARG A 143 0.71 -8.39 -15.02
N GLY A 144 -0.06 -9.47 -14.97
CA GLY A 144 0.28 -10.69 -15.71
C GLY A 144 1.67 -11.22 -15.35
N ASN A 145 2.50 -11.46 -16.37
CA ASN A 145 3.87 -11.96 -16.20
C ASN A 145 4.92 -10.86 -16.19
N GLN A 146 4.50 -9.59 -16.19
CA GLN A 146 5.46 -8.49 -16.17
C GLN A 146 6.27 -8.47 -14.88
N ARG A 147 7.51 -8.01 -14.99
CA ARG A 147 8.39 -7.78 -13.84
C ARG A 147 8.62 -6.28 -13.67
N VAL A 148 8.86 -5.86 -12.45
CA VAL A 148 9.15 -4.46 -12.15
C VAL A 148 10.64 -4.23 -12.43
N THR A 149 10.93 -3.72 -13.62
CA THR A 149 12.29 -3.46 -14.07
C THR A 149 12.58 -1.97 -14.26
N SER A 150 11.60 -1.12 -13.95
CA SER A 150 11.75 0.33 -14.03
C SER A 150 11.17 0.96 -12.78
N ASP A 151 11.41 2.26 -12.61
CA ASP A 151 10.89 3.00 -11.47
C ASP A 151 9.46 3.51 -11.68
N ASN A 152 8.83 3.18 -12.82
CA ASN A 152 7.47 3.63 -13.14
C ASN A 152 6.60 2.51 -13.75
N PRO A 153 6.58 1.30 -13.16
CA PRO A 153 5.84 0.16 -13.73
C PRO A 153 4.34 0.28 -13.58
N GLU A 154 3.86 0.94 -12.53
CA GLU A 154 2.42 1.04 -12.24
C GLU A 154 1.66 1.75 -13.36
N VAL A 155 2.30 2.70 -14.02
CA VAL A 155 1.74 3.38 -15.20
C VAL A 155 1.62 2.42 -16.36
N THR A 156 2.64 1.58 -16.56
CA THR A 156 2.65 0.57 -17.63
C THR A 156 1.54 -0.46 -17.42
N TYR A 157 1.31 -0.91 -16.19
CA TYR A 157 0.23 -1.85 -15.88
C TYR A 157 -1.12 -1.27 -16.25
N ASP A 158 -1.35 -0.01 -15.91
CA ASP A 158 -2.61 0.67 -16.19
C ASP A 158 -2.86 0.75 -17.69
N THR A 159 -1.83 1.11 -18.46
CA THR A 159 -1.91 1.20 -19.92
C THR A 159 -2.24 -0.14 -20.54
N LEU A 160 -1.55 -1.21 -20.14
CA LEU A 160 -1.77 -2.55 -20.68
C LEU A 160 -3.16 -3.08 -20.33
N ASN A 161 -3.58 -2.87 -19.10
CA ASN A 161 -4.91 -3.30 -18.67
C ASN A 161 -6.01 -2.60 -19.49
N LYS A 162 -5.80 -1.32 -19.78
CA LYS A 162 -6.76 -0.50 -20.55
C LYS A 162 -6.90 -0.99 -21.99
N TYR A 163 -5.79 -1.33 -22.65
CA TYR A 163 -5.81 -1.76 -24.03
C TYR A 163 -6.07 -3.26 -24.18
N GLY A 164 -5.68 -4.05 -23.22
CA GLY A 164 -5.88 -5.49 -23.25
C GLY A 164 -7.35 -5.90 -23.23
N GLU A 165 -8.22 -5.08 -22.68
CA GLU A 165 -9.65 -5.36 -22.61
C GLU A 165 -10.36 -5.20 -23.94
N ASP A 166 -9.79 -4.51 -24.89
CA ASP A 166 -10.37 -4.23 -26.19
C ASP A 166 -10.14 -5.37 -27.20
N LEU A 167 -9.44 -6.37 -26.76
CA LEU A 167 -9.19 -7.56 -27.58
C LEU A 167 -10.22 -8.63 -27.37
#